data_f258e23cc2262c7aa00f488a38309546
#
_entry.id   f258e23cc2262c7aa00f488a38309546
#
_cell.length_a   1.000
_cell.length_b   1.000
_cell.length_c   1.000
_cell.angle_alpha   90.00
_cell.angle_beta   90.00
_cell.angle_gamma   90.00
#
_symmetry.space_group_name_H-M   'P 1'
#
loop_
_entity.id
_entity.type
_entity.pdbx_description
1 polymer ?
#
loop_
_entity_poly.entity_id
_entity_poly.type
_entity_poly.pdbx_seq_one_letter_code
_entity_poly.pdbx_strand_id
1 'polypeptide(L)'
;MLRGIYVLEKVLGYTPPPPPPDVPELDPDITGATSLREELAKHREATSCAECHRKIDPLGFALENYDAIGSWRDEYHRGNPVDASGKLPSGDAFHGPSEFRDLMIDRSDEFTKCLAEKLLTYSLGRKLEFGDREVIEHMLAQLEAEDGGFKDLVKAVVLSCLLYTSPSPRDLY
;
A
#
# COMPACT_ATOMS: atom_id res chain seq x y z
N MET A 1 -8.82 -7.98 1.48
CA MET A 1 -7.40 -8.38 1.38
C MET A 1 -6.67 -7.72 0.20
N LEU A 2 -7.02 -7.97 -1.08
CA LEU A 2 -6.28 -7.40 -2.24
C LEU A 2 -6.15 -5.87 -2.22
N ARG A 3 -7.20 -5.13 -1.84
CA ARG A 3 -7.15 -3.67 -1.67
C ARG A 3 -6.15 -3.26 -0.58
N GLY A 4 -6.10 -4.01 0.53
CA GLY A 4 -5.14 -3.75 1.60
C GLY A 4 -3.70 -3.96 1.15
N ILE A 5 -3.43 -5.03 0.41
CA ILE A 5 -2.12 -5.27 -0.21
C ILE A 5 -1.76 -4.13 -1.16
N TYR A 6 -2.71 -3.68 -1.98
CA TYR A 6 -2.49 -2.57 -2.90
C TYR A 6 -2.07 -1.29 -2.16
N VAL A 7 -2.80 -0.90 -1.11
CA VAL A 7 -2.44 0.27 -0.29
C VAL A 7 -1.06 0.09 0.33
N LEU A 8 -0.81 -1.08 0.91
CA LEU A 8 0.46 -1.38 1.56
C LEU A 8 1.66 -1.27 0.59
N GLU A 9 1.54 -1.84 -0.62
CA GLU A 9 2.63 -1.86 -1.61
C GLU A 9 2.74 -0.60 -2.45
N LYS A 10 1.60 -0.02 -2.83
CA LYS A 10 1.58 1.06 -3.84
C LYS A 10 1.52 2.45 -3.23
N VAL A 11 1.01 2.55 -2.00
CA VAL A 11 0.92 3.82 -1.27
C VAL A 11 2.01 3.91 -0.20
N LEU A 12 2.17 2.86 0.63
CA LEU A 12 3.12 2.87 1.75
C LEU A 12 4.48 2.25 1.41
N GLY A 13 4.65 1.65 0.23
CA GLY A 13 5.94 1.11 -0.23
C GLY A 13 6.40 -0.18 0.47
N TYR A 14 5.54 -0.81 1.25
CA TYR A 14 5.88 -2.05 1.95
C TYR A 14 5.35 -3.27 1.19
N THR A 15 6.25 -4.14 0.73
CA THR A 15 5.88 -5.41 0.11
C THR A 15 5.84 -6.50 1.17
N PRO A 16 4.67 -7.08 1.48
CA PRO A 16 4.60 -8.20 2.42
C PRO A 16 5.34 -9.42 1.86
N PRO A 17 5.88 -10.28 2.73
CA PRO A 17 6.45 -11.55 2.28
C PRO A 17 5.38 -12.40 1.58
N PRO A 18 5.77 -13.28 0.65
CA PRO A 18 4.84 -14.20 0.03
C PRO A 18 4.19 -15.10 1.09
N PRO A 19 2.94 -15.53 0.88
CA PRO A 19 2.28 -16.44 1.80
C PRO A 19 3.07 -17.77 1.88
N PRO A 20 3.02 -18.46 3.02
CA PRO A 20 3.57 -19.81 3.13
C PRO A 20 2.97 -20.76 2.07
N PRO A 21 3.72 -21.76 1.59
CA PRO A 21 3.27 -22.62 0.49
C PRO A 21 2.03 -23.46 0.82
N ASP A 22 1.75 -23.67 2.10
CA ASP A 22 0.64 -24.52 2.57
C ASP A 22 -0.58 -23.72 3.05
N VAL A 23 -0.70 -22.45 2.65
CA VAL A 23 -1.90 -21.65 2.97
C VAL A 23 -3.05 -22.15 2.13
N PRO A 24 -4.13 -22.69 2.75
CA PRO A 24 -5.31 -23.08 2.02
C PRO A 24 -5.91 -21.84 1.33
N GLU A 25 -6.39 -22.03 0.11
CA GLU A 25 -7.19 -21.00 -0.55
C GLU A 25 -8.37 -20.62 0.35
N LEU A 26 -8.80 -19.34 0.27
CA LEU A 26 -10.03 -18.93 0.90
C LEU A 26 -11.15 -19.85 0.43
N ASP A 27 -11.79 -20.53 1.37
CA ASP A 27 -12.94 -21.35 1.05
C ASP A 27 -13.99 -20.45 0.37
N PRO A 28 -14.36 -20.72 -0.88
CA PRO A 28 -15.39 -19.95 -1.55
C PRO A 28 -16.78 -20.17 -0.93
N ASP A 29 -16.91 -21.12 -0.01
CA ASP A 29 -18.15 -21.31 0.75
C ASP A 29 -18.33 -20.20 1.80
N ILE A 30 -18.99 -19.15 1.36
CA ILE A 30 -19.44 -18.03 2.20
C ILE A 30 -20.79 -18.30 2.88
N THR A 31 -21.26 -19.56 2.91
CA THR A 31 -22.53 -19.93 3.55
C THR A 31 -22.49 -19.53 5.02
N GLY A 32 -23.37 -18.61 5.39
CA GLY A 32 -23.51 -18.10 6.75
C GLY A 32 -22.62 -16.91 7.12
N ALA A 33 -21.69 -16.47 6.28
CA ALA A 33 -21.01 -15.21 6.48
C ALA A 33 -21.91 -14.04 6.04
N THR A 34 -22.08 -13.06 6.90
CA THR A 34 -22.91 -11.88 6.64
C THR A 34 -22.06 -10.69 6.19
N SER A 35 -20.74 -10.77 6.39
CA SER A 35 -19.80 -9.73 6.04
C SER A 35 -18.44 -10.33 5.61
N LEU A 36 -17.69 -9.57 4.81
CA LEU A 36 -16.30 -9.90 4.44
C LEU A 36 -15.40 -10.08 5.67
N ARG A 37 -15.67 -9.37 6.76
CA ARG A 37 -14.93 -9.50 8.02
C ARG A 37 -15.08 -10.88 8.65
N GLU A 38 -16.29 -11.44 8.62
CA GLU A 38 -16.56 -12.77 9.16
C GLU A 38 -15.87 -13.86 8.33
N GLU A 39 -15.85 -13.70 7.00
CA GLU A 39 -15.13 -14.61 6.10
C GLU A 39 -13.62 -14.59 6.42
N LEU A 40 -13.04 -13.40 6.51
CA LEU A 40 -11.63 -13.26 6.84
C LEU A 40 -11.28 -13.67 8.27
N ALA A 41 -12.22 -13.55 9.22
CA ALA A 41 -12.01 -14.00 10.60
C ALA A 41 -11.76 -15.51 10.66
N LYS A 42 -12.53 -16.31 9.92
CA LYS A 42 -12.32 -17.75 9.82
C LYS A 42 -10.94 -18.10 9.27
N HIS A 43 -10.49 -17.37 8.24
CA HIS A 43 -9.17 -17.59 7.63
C HIS A 43 -8.00 -17.22 8.57
N ARG A 44 -8.22 -16.31 9.52
CA ARG A 44 -7.20 -15.82 10.47
C ARG A 44 -7.04 -16.65 11.74
N GLU A 45 -7.72 -17.77 11.88
CA GLU A 45 -7.60 -18.62 13.08
C GLU A 45 -6.18 -19.14 13.27
N ALA A 46 -5.43 -19.38 12.20
CA ALA A 46 -4.02 -19.74 12.29
C ALA A 46 -3.15 -18.51 12.63
N THR A 47 -2.31 -18.62 13.67
CA THR A 47 -1.45 -17.52 14.16
C THR A 47 -0.52 -16.96 13.08
N SER A 48 0.01 -17.82 12.21
CA SER A 48 0.86 -17.42 11.09
C SER A 48 0.14 -16.53 10.07
N CYS A 49 -1.14 -16.80 9.83
CA CYS A 49 -1.98 -15.99 8.94
C CYS A 49 -2.35 -14.64 9.60
N ALA A 50 -2.68 -14.66 10.90
CA ALA A 50 -3.09 -13.49 11.64
C ALA A 50 -2.04 -12.36 11.67
N GLU A 51 -0.76 -12.71 11.70
CA GLU A 51 0.35 -11.73 11.73
C GLU A 51 0.40 -10.83 10.47
N CYS A 52 0.29 -11.43 9.28
CA CYS A 52 0.25 -10.69 8.03
C CYS A 52 -1.08 -9.94 7.86
N HIS A 53 -2.19 -10.61 8.17
CA HIS A 53 -3.53 -10.02 8.03
C HIS A 53 -3.75 -8.81 8.93
N ARG A 54 -3.15 -8.77 10.12
CA ARG A 54 -3.20 -7.60 11.01
C ARG A 54 -2.68 -6.33 10.35
N LYS A 55 -1.72 -6.43 9.42
CA LYS A 55 -1.16 -5.28 8.68
C LYS A 55 -1.94 -4.96 7.42
N ILE A 56 -2.53 -5.96 6.78
CA ILE A 56 -3.15 -5.85 5.45
C ILE A 56 -4.63 -5.51 5.54
N ASP A 57 -5.37 -6.22 6.40
CA ASP A 57 -6.82 -6.16 6.39
C ASP A 57 -7.39 -4.79 6.77
N PRO A 58 -6.87 -4.07 7.79
CA PRO A 58 -7.39 -2.75 8.13
C PRO A 58 -7.33 -1.78 6.93
N LEU A 59 -6.25 -1.82 6.15
CA LEU A 59 -6.09 -1.00 4.95
C LEU A 59 -7.13 -1.34 3.87
N GLY A 60 -7.53 -2.61 3.78
CA GLY A 60 -8.59 -3.06 2.88
C GLY A 60 -9.98 -2.67 3.36
N PHE A 61 -10.25 -2.82 4.67
CA PHE A 61 -11.54 -2.46 5.28
C PHE A 61 -11.84 -0.96 5.17
N ALA A 62 -10.83 -0.11 5.26
CA ALA A 62 -10.98 1.32 5.05
C ALA A 62 -11.66 1.69 3.72
N LEU A 63 -11.59 0.80 2.73
CA LEU A 63 -12.14 1.01 1.39
C LEU A 63 -13.43 0.22 1.13
N GLU A 64 -14.05 -0.40 2.14
CA GLU A 64 -15.22 -1.26 1.96
C GLU A 64 -16.50 -0.52 1.54
N ASN A 65 -16.58 0.79 1.79
CA ASN A 65 -17.64 1.63 1.24
C ASN A 65 -17.59 1.78 -0.29
N TYR A 66 -16.49 1.37 -0.92
CA TYR A 66 -16.41 1.34 -2.38
C TYR A 66 -16.60 -0.10 -2.86
N ASP A 67 -17.51 -0.29 -3.81
CA ASP A 67 -17.74 -1.58 -4.46
C ASP A 67 -16.60 -1.96 -5.44
N ALA A 68 -16.79 -3.00 -6.24
CA ALA A 68 -15.79 -3.49 -7.18
C ALA A 68 -15.49 -2.52 -8.35
N ILE A 69 -16.42 -1.61 -8.65
CA ILE A 69 -16.28 -0.61 -9.71
C ILE A 69 -16.05 0.81 -9.16
N GLY A 70 -15.86 0.93 -7.82
CA GLY A 70 -15.59 2.20 -7.15
C GLY A 70 -16.84 3.03 -6.82
N SER A 71 -18.05 2.49 -6.97
CA SER A 71 -19.28 3.14 -6.54
C SER A 71 -19.39 3.06 -5.01
N TRP A 72 -19.94 4.14 -4.44
CA TRP A 72 -20.18 4.19 -2.98
C TRP A 72 -21.35 3.29 -2.58
N ARG A 73 -21.18 2.59 -1.45
CA ARG A 73 -22.23 1.78 -0.82
C ARG A 73 -22.18 1.94 0.70
N ASP A 74 -23.35 2.02 1.32
CA ASP A 74 -23.51 2.01 2.78
C ASP A 74 -23.90 0.62 3.30
N GLU A 75 -24.38 -0.25 2.40
CA GLU A 75 -24.84 -1.59 2.73
C GLU A 75 -24.26 -2.62 1.75
N TYR A 76 -24.01 -3.84 2.27
CA TYR A 76 -23.75 -5.01 1.44
C TYR A 76 -25.04 -5.56 0.80
N HIS A 77 -24.92 -6.50 -0.12
CA HIS A 77 -26.07 -7.28 -0.56
C HIS A 77 -26.77 -7.90 0.67
N ARG A 78 -28.10 -7.77 0.76
CA ARG A 78 -28.97 -8.20 1.86
C ARG A 78 -29.15 -7.16 2.99
N GLY A 79 -28.76 -5.91 2.80
CA GLY A 79 -29.06 -4.82 3.73
C GLY A 79 -28.18 -4.80 4.99
N ASN A 80 -27.08 -5.55 5.03
CA ASN A 80 -26.12 -5.46 6.12
C ASN A 80 -25.27 -4.18 5.97
N PRO A 81 -25.12 -3.35 7.01
CA PRO A 81 -24.33 -2.13 6.92
C PRO A 81 -22.85 -2.44 6.68
N VAL A 82 -22.21 -1.60 5.88
CA VAL A 82 -20.75 -1.68 5.67
C VAL A 82 -20.03 -1.20 6.92
N ASP A 83 -19.15 -2.03 7.45
CA ASP A 83 -18.21 -1.65 8.49
C ASP A 83 -16.82 -1.42 7.89
N ALA A 84 -16.49 -0.15 7.61
CA ALA A 84 -15.20 0.28 7.11
C ALA A 84 -14.23 0.72 8.21
N SER A 85 -14.52 0.40 9.48
CA SER A 85 -13.64 0.72 10.60
C SER A 85 -12.38 -0.17 10.60
N GLY A 86 -11.32 0.29 11.23
CA GLY A 86 -10.10 -0.48 11.39
C GLY A 86 -9.17 0.11 12.43
N LYS A 87 -8.10 -0.64 12.72
CA LYS A 87 -7.02 -0.19 13.57
C LYS A 87 -5.69 -0.56 12.92
N LEU A 88 -4.84 0.44 12.70
CA LEU A 88 -3.50 0.24 12.15
C LEU A 88 -2.57 -0.44 13.17
N PRO A 89 -1.48 -1.07 12.73
CA PRO A 89 -0.47 -1.63 13.64
C PRO A 89 0.16 -0.60 14.57
N SER A 90 0.18 0.68 14.17
CA SER A 90 0.60 1.83 15.00
C SER A 90 -0.30 2.05 16.22
N GLY A 91 -1.52 1.55 16.19
CA GLY A 91 -2.52 1.75 17.23
C GLY A 91 -3.62 2.75 16.86
N ASP A 92 -3.46 3.48 15.76
CA ASP A 92 -4.42 4.47 15.27
C ASP A 92 -5.67 3.78 14.73
N ALA A 93 -6.84 4.22 15.22
CA ALA A 93 -8.13 3.71 14.80
C ALA A 93 -8.79 4.68 13.81
N PHE A 94 -9.64 4.16 12.95
CA PHE A 94 -10.46 4.92 12.01
C PHE A 94 -11.83 4.25 11.83
N HIS A 95 -12.84 5.04 11.45
CA HIS A 95 -14.22 4.58 11.28
C HIS A 95 -14.72 4.69 9.83
N GLY A 96 -13.83 4.89 8.88
CA GLY A 96 -14.18 4.94 7.47
C GLY A 96 -13.11 5.57 6.59
N PRO A 97 -13.38 5.70 5.28
CA PRO A 97 -12.39 6.16 4.31
C PRO A 97 -11.86 7.57 4.58
N SER A 98 -12.68 8.47 5.16
CA SER A 98 -12.26 9.85 5.44
C SER A 98 -11.19 9.91 6.53
N GLU A 99 -11.45 9.28 7.68
CA GLU A 99 -10.48 9.23 8.77
C GLU A 99 -9.23 8.45 8.37
N PHE A 100 -9.42 7.36 7.61
CA PHE A 100 -8.28 6.62 7.06
C PHE A 100 -7.41 7.48 6.14
N ARG A 101 -8.02 8.29 5.26
CA ARG A 101 -7.28 9.24 4.41
C ARG A 101 -6.47 10.22 5.24
N ASP A 102 -7.06 10.75 6.32
CA ASP A 102 -6.38 11.72 7.18
C ASP A 102 -5.16 11.08 7.87
N LEU A 103 -5.27 9.83 8.34
CA LEU A 103 -4.13 9.03 8.82
C LEU A 103 -3.05 8.78 7.75
N MET A 104 -3.45 8.66 6.47
CA MET A 104 -2.48 8.51 5.37
C MET A 104 -1.79 9.83 5.03
N ILE A 105 -2.46 10.97 5.21
CA ILE A 105 -1.85 12.30 5.07
C ILE A 105 -0.77 12.51 6.13
N ASP A 106 -1.00 12.09 7.36
CA ASP A 106 0.00 12.14 8.43
C ASP A 106 1.25 11.28 8.15
N ARG A 107 1.14 10.33 7.21
CA ARG A 107 2.22 9.46 6.72
C ARG A 107 2.65 9.80 5.30
N SER A 108 2.52 11.05 4.91
CA SER A 108 2.84 11.52 3.55
C SER A 108 4.31 11.34 3.16
N ASP A 109 5.21 11.29 4.12
CA ASP A 109 6.63 10.95 3.94
C ASP A 109 6.82 9.54 3.38
N GLU A 110 6.11 8.54 3.91
CA GLU A 110 6.15 7.16 3.40
C GLU A 110 5.60 7.09 1.97
N PHE A 111 4.51 7.81 1.70
CA PHE A 111 3.94 7.91 0.36
C PHE A 111 4.92 8.55 -0.62
N THR A 112 5.53 9.68 -0.24
CA THR A 112 6.49 10.40 -1.08
C THR A 112 7.72 9.54 -1.39
N LYS A 113 8.23 8.82 -0.39
CA LYS A 113 9.32 7.86 -0.58
C LYS A 113 8.92 6.73 -1.54
N CYS A 114 7.78 6.11 -1.32
CA CYS A 114 7.27 5.05 -2.21
C CYS A 114 7.14 5.54 -3.65
N LEU A 115 6.61 6.74 -3.84
CA LEU A 115 6.45 7.34 -5.16
C LEU A 115 7.80 7.64 -5.83
N ALA A 116 8.77 8.19 -5.08
CA ALA A 116 10.12 8.43 -5.55
C ALA A 116 10.80 7.13 -6.03
N GLU A 117 10.73 6.08 -5.21
CA GLU A 117 11.30 4.76 -5.53
C GLU A 117 10.67 4.14 -6.79
N LYS A 118 9.35 4.31 -6.97
CA LYS A 118 8.66 3.83 -8.17
C LYS A 118 9.03 4.63 -9.42
N LEU A 119 9.11 5.94 -9.31
CA LEU A 119 9.54 6.81 -10.41
C LEU A 119 10.97 6.49 -10.84
N LEU A 120 11.88 6.30 -9.88
CA LEU A 120 13.26 5.90 -10.16
C LEU A 120 13.32 4.51 -10.80
N THR A 121 12.61 3.53 -10.24
CA THR A 121 12.53 2.18 -10.81
C THR A 121 12.05 2.20 -12.27
N TYR A 122 11.02 3.01 -12.55
CA TYR A 122 10.51 3.19 -13.91
C TYR A 122 11.53 3.86 -14.83
N SER A 123 12.15 4.94 -14.36
CA SER A 123 13.10 5.73 -15.16
C SER A 123 14.41 5.00 -15.44
N LEU A 124 14.89 4.18 -14.48
CA LEU A 124 16.10 3.38 -14.60
C LEU A 124 15.90 2.08 -15.38
N GLY A 125 14.64 1.59 -15.51
CA GLY A 125 14.33 0.29 -16.10
C GLY A 125 14.88 -0.90 -15.31
N ARG A 126 15.30 -0.68 -14.06
CA ARG A 126 15.83 -1.72 -13.16
C ARG A 126 15.27 -1.57 -11.75
N LYS A 127 15.40 -2.61 -10.94
CA LYS A 127 15.13 -2.52 -9.50
C LYS A 127 16.18 -1.64 -8.82
N LEU A 128 15.77 -0.96 -7.76
CA LEU A 128 16.67 -0.19 -6.92
C LEU A 128 17.57 -1.13 -6.12
N GLU A 129 18.82 -0.74 -5.98
CA GLU A 129 19.86 -1.45 -5.26
C GLU A 129 20.17 -0.76 -3.92
N PHE A 130 20.97 -1.41 -3.10
CA PHE A 130 21.35 -0.86 -1.80
C PHE A 130 22.07 0.51 -1.93
N GLY A 131 22.92 0.66 -2.95
CA GLY A 131 23.64 1.90 -3.20
C GLY A 131 22.77 3.09 -3.64
N ASP A 132 21.56 2.83 -4.15
CA ASP A 132 20.64 3.89 -4.57
C ASP A 132 19.99 4.62 -3.38
N ARG A 133 20.01 4.02 -2.19
CA ARG A 133 19.31 4.53 -0.99
C ARG A 133 19.78 5.89 -0.55
N GLU A 134 21.07 6.11 -0.52
CA GLU A 134 21.66 7.40 -0.08
C GLU A 134 21.20 8.55 -1.00
N VAL A 135 21.15 8.30 -2.29
CA VAL A 135 20.69 9.30 -3.27
C VAL A 135 19.21 9.61 -3.07
N ILE A 136 18.40 8.57 -2.80
CA ILE A 136 16.95 8.72 -2.55
C ILE A 136 16.72 9.51 -1.26
N GLU A 137 17.40 9.18 -0.18
CA GLU A 137 17.29 9.87 1.10
C GLU A 137 17.68 11.33 0.99
N HIS A 138 18.77 11.63 0.27
CA HIS A 138 19.20 13.00 0.03
C HIS A 138 18.17 13.79 -0.79
N MET A 139 17.65 13.19 -1.84
CA MET A 139 16.61 13.79 -2.69
C MET A 139 15.32 14.10 -1.91
N LEU A 140 14.88 13.18 -1.04
CA LEU A 140 13.70 13.37 -0.20
C LEU A 140 13.93 14.47 0.84
N ALA A 141 15.10 14.51 1.48
CA ALA A 141 15.44 15.55 2.44
C ALA A 141 15.48 16.96 1.80
N GLN A 142 15.96 17.07 0.56
CA GLN A 142 15.91 18.35 -0.16
C GLN A 142 14.46 18.75 -0.50
N LEU A 143 13.66 17.79 -0.97
CA LEU A 143 12.25 18.04 -1.30
C LEU A 143 11.47 18.54 -0.07
N GLU A 144 11.69 17.92 1.09
CA GLU A 144 11.08 18.33 2.36
C GLU A 144 11.54 19.73 2.79
N ALA A 145 12.84 20.02 2.71
CA ALA A 145 13.39 21.32 3.08
C ALA A 145 12.87 22.47 2.21
N GLU A 146 12.50 22.19 0.97
CA GLU A 146 11.96 23.16 0.01
C GLU A 146 10.42 23.22 0.00
N ASP A 147 9.75 22.48 0.87
CA ASP A 147 8.27 22.27 0.84
C ASP A 147 7.78 21.89 -0.57
N GLY A 148 8.55 21.01 -1.22
CA GLY A 148 8.38 20.65 -2.61
C GLY A 148 7.22 19.70 -2.85
N GLY A 149 6.48 19.93 -3.94
CA GLY A 149 5.36 19.10 -4.35
C GLY A 149 5.72 18.03 -5.38
N PHE A 150 4.70 17.39 -5.94
CA PHE A 150 4.87 16.32 -6.94
C PHE A 150 5.72 16.73 -8.14
N LYS A 151 5.57 17.97 -8.63
CA LYS A 151 6.37 18.48 -9.76
C LYS A 151 7.86 18.54 -9.41
N ASP A 152 8.18 18.94 -8.18
CA ASP A 152 9.54 19.05 -7.71
C ASP A 152 10.16 17.67 -7.48
N LEU A 153 9.36 16.70 -7.00
CA LEU A 153 9.77 15.31 -6.94
C LEU A 153 10.13 14.74 -8.31
N VAL A 154 9.29 14.95 -9.33
CA VAL A 154 9.59 14.51 -10.70
C VAL A 154 10.86 15.16 -11.23
N LYS A 155 11.06 16.47 -10.98
CA LYS A 155 12.27 17.21 -11.35
C LYS A 155 13.50 16.64 -10.63
N ALA A 156 13.41 16.37 -9.34
CA ALA A 156 14.48 15.78 -8.57
C ALA A 156 14.88 14.39 -9.10
N VAL A 157 13.90 13.55 -9.46
CA VAL A 157 14.14 12.26 -10.11
C VAL A 157 14.89 12.44 -11.45
N VAL A 158 14.42 13.34 -12.32
CA VAL A 158 15.03 13.58 -13.63
C VAL A 158 16.45 14.12 -13.50
N LEU A 159 16.73 14.93 -12.49
CA LEU A 159 18.06 15.50 -12.23
C LEU A 159 18.97 14.58 -11.39
N SER A 160 18.45 13.44 -10.94
CA SER A 160 19.22 12.49 -10.14
C SER A 160 20.41 11.92 -10.91
N CYS A 161 21.57 11.88 -10.26
CA CYS A 161 22.77 11.25 -10.82
C CYS A 161 22.56 9.78 -11.21
N LEU A 162 21.61 9.09 -10.61
CA LEU A 162 21.28 7.69 -10.94
C LEU A 162 20.88 7.52 -12.40
N LEU A 163 20.20 8.51 -13.00
CA LEU A 163 19.80 8.45 -14.41
C LEU A 163 20.97 8.65 -15.38
N TYR A 164 22.00 9.36 -14.95
CA TYR A 164 23.15 9.66 -15.81
C TYR A 164 24.30 8.67 -15.65
N THR A 165 24.34 7.94 -14.55
CA THR A 165 25.39 6.97 -14.24
C THR A 165 24.98 5.51 -14.49
N SER A 166 23.70 5.25 -14.68
CA SER A 166 23.23 3.92 -15.08
C SER A 166 23.53 3.66 -16.55
N PRO A 167 24.06 2.48 -16.91
CA PRO A 167 24.20 2.09 -18.31
C PRO A 167 22.83 2.10 -18.98
N SER A 168 22.77 2.68 -20.16
CA SER A 168 21.55 2.66 -20.98
C SER A 168 21.16 1.21 -21.27
N PRO A 169 19.86 0.85 -21.29
CA PRO A 169 19.43 -0.45 -21.80
C PRO A 169 19.99 -0.78 -23.20
N ARG A 170 20.38 0.24 -23.98
CA ARG A 170 21.00 0.09 -25.29
C ARG A 170 22.48 -0.29 -25.22
N ASP A 171 23.13 -0.08 -24.08
CA ASP A 171 24.56 -0.40 -23.88
C ASP A 171 24.76 -1.84 -23.37
N LEU A 172 23.67 -2.58 -23.17
CA LEU A 172 23.66 -3.96 -22.70
C LEU A 172 23.57 -5.01 -23.84
N TYR A 173 23.64 -4.59 -25.11
CA TYR A 173 23.60 -5.48 -26.29
C TYR A 173 24.74 -5.21 -27.26
#